data_23db15345db82d231bfcbd0c1495df4e
#
_entry.id   23db15345db82d231bfcbd0c1495df4e
#
_cell.length_a   1.000
_cell.length_b   1.000
_cell.length_c   1.000
_cell.angle_alpha   90.00
_cell.angle_beta   90.00
_cell.angle_gamma   90.00
#
_symmetry.space_group_name_H-M   'P 1'
#
loop_
_entity.id
_entity.type
_entity.pdbx_description
1 polymer ?
#
loop_
_entity_poly.entity_id
_entity_poly.type
_entity_poly.pdbx_seq_one_letter_code
_entity_poly.pdbx_strand_id
1 'polypeptide(L)'
;NGSEEKYQIVVVEYKPTKPKKQEYREDDLMQVFAQKLCIDFVFGGHCKGVIYYGDVKKRITLPLEEHFQQYDDFLRKTLEEMRDYLKRGEIPPIRKNQKCSGCSMKDLCMPSMKKINDVRNEIEKIERASI
;
A
#
# COMPACT_ATOMS: atom_id res chain seq x y z
N ASN A 1 47.25 5.15 1.78
CA ASN A 1 46.26 5.74 2.68
C ASN A 1 44.96 5.93 1.91
N GLY A 2 44.20 4.86 1.80
CA GLY A 2 42.82 4.96 1.26
C GLY A 2 41.93 5.50 2.37
N SER A 3 41.41 6.71 2.19
CA SER A 3 40.31 7.19 3.02
C SER A 3 39.08 6.35 2.61
N GLU A 4 38.60 5.53 3.54
CA GLU A 4 37.27 4.90 3.39
C GLU A 4 36.22 6.01 3.42
N GLU A 5 35.77 6.45 2.26
CA GLU A 5 34.62 7.35 2.16
C GLU A 5 33.38 6.58 2.59
N LYS A 6 32.79 6.96 3.71
CA LYS A 6 31.55 6.38 4.20
C LYS A 6 30.36 7.08 3.52
N TYR A 7 29.67 6.37 2.64
CA TYR A 7 28.42 6.84 2.04
C TYR A 7 27.23 6.42 2.89
N GLN A 8 26.27 7.33 3.04
CA GLN A 8 24.98 7.02 3.62
C GLN A 8 23.97 6.80 2.51
N ILE A 9 23.37 5.61 2.48
CA ILE A 9 22.30 5.30 1.53
C ILE A 9 20.98 5.91 2.01
N VAL A 10 20.26 6.54 1.11
CA VAL A 10 18.96 7.15 1.35
C VAL A 10 17.97 6.67 0.29
N VAL A 11 16.87 6.07 0.71
CA VAL A 11 15.74 5.76 -0.16
C VAL A 11 14.90 7.02 -0.34
N VAL A 12 14.68 7.45 -1.58
CA VAL A 12 13.87 8.64 -1.88
C VAL A 12 12.68 8.25 -2.73
N GLU A 13 11.49 8.35 -2.17
CA GLU A 13 10.22 8.15 -2.88
C GLU A 13 9.69 9.49 -3.40
N TYR A 14 9.38 9.56 -4.68
CA TYR A 14 8.82 10.76 -5.31
C TYR A 14 7.31 10.69 -5.37
N LYS A 15 6.65 11.69 -4.80
CA LYS A 15 5.19 11.84 -4.85
C LYS A 15 4.80 13.16 -5.50
N PRO A 16 3.80 13.19 -6.41
CA PRO A 16 3.41 14.42 -7.09
C PRO A 16 2.81 15.45 -6.14
N THR A 17 2.04 15.02 -5.13
CA THR A 17 1.23 15.92 -4.30
C THR A 17 1.36 15.59 -2.82
N LYS A 18 1.64 16.63 -2.02
CA LYS A 18 1.69 16.54 -0.56
C LYS A 18 0.26 16.46 0.03
N PRO A 19 0.00 15.62 1.06
CA PRO A 19 -1.26 15.65 1.78
C PRO A 19 -1.48 17.00 2.47
N LYS A 20 -2.73 17.51 2.45
CA LYS A 20 -3.04 18.85 2.98
C LYS A 20 -3.02 18.94 4.52
N LYS A 21 -3.43 17.83 5.20
CA LYS A 21 -3.66 17.83 6.65
C LYS A 21 -2.55 17.17 7.47
N GLN A 22 -1.58 16.57 6.84
CA GLN A 22 -0.51 15.83 7.51
C GLN A 22 0.81 16.00 6.75
N GLU A 23 1.90 15.64 7.36
CA GLU A 23 3.22 15.82 6.78
C GLU A 23 3.48 14.79 5.67
N TYR A 24 3.05 13.55 5.87
CA TYR A 24 3.07 12.45 4.90
C TYR A 24 1.88 11.51 5.15
N ARG A 25 1.59 10.61 4.21
CA ARG A 25 0.59 9.56 4.38
C ARG A 25 1.24 8.31 4.98
N GLU A 26 0.51 7.58 5.82
CA GLU A 26 1.00 6.33 6.41
C GLU A 26 1.26 5.25 5.36
N ASP A 27 0.43 5.17 4.32
CA ASP A 27 0.65 4.25 3.20
C ASP A 27 1.93 4.56 2.43
N ASP A 28 2.27 5.85 2.23
CA ASP A 28 3.53 6.28 1.62
C ASP A 28 4.73 5.92 2.52
N LEU A 29 4.60 6.12 3.84
CA LEU A 29 5.62 5.72 4.81
C LEU A 29 5.87 4.21 4.76
N MET A 30 4.82 3.39 4.75
CA MET A 30 4.95 1.93 4.70
C MET A 30 5.58 1.45 3.39
N GLN A 31 5.32 2.12 2.27
CA GLN A 31 6.01 1.85 1.00
C GLN A 31 7.51 2.08 1.14
N VAL A 32 7.93 3.23 1.68
CA VAL A 32 9.34 3.56 1.89
C VAL A 32 9.99 2.62 2.91
N PHE A 33 9.26 2.23 3.96
CA PHE A 33 9.74 1.27 4.94
C PHE A 33 10.04 -0.10 4.31
N ALA A 34 9.15 -0.61 3.46
CA ALA A 34 9.37 -1.85 2.73
C ALA A 34 10.60 -1.77 1.79
N GLN A 35 10.75 -0.66 1.07
CA GLN A 35 11.92 -0.38 0.23
C GLN A 35 13.21 -0.35 1.07
N LYS A 36 13.17 0.32 2.25
CA LYS A 36 14.30 0.36 3.18
C LYS A 36 14.75 -1.03 3.59
N LEU A 37 13.82 -1.93 3.98
CA LEU A 37 14.18 -3.29 4.36
C LEU A 37 14.90 -4.04 3.24
N CYS A 38 14.45 -3.88 1.99
CA CYS A 38 15.11 -4.49 0.84
C CYS A 38 16.53 -3.92 0.62
N ILE A 39 16.70 -2.61 0.74
CA ILE A 39 17.99 -1.93 0.56
C ILE A 39 18.95 -2.30 1.68
N ASP A 40 18.49 -2.31 2.94
CA ASP A 40 19.30 -2.71 4.09
C ASP A 40 19.76 -4.16 3.98
N PHE A 41 18.90 -5.05 3.46
CA PHE A 41 19.27 -6.45 3.23
C PHE A 41 20.38 -6.59 2.17
N VAL A 42 20.30 -5.82 1.08
CA VAL A 42 21.28 -5.90 -0.01
C VAL A 42 22.62 -5.26 0.36
N PHE A 43 22.61 -4.12 1.04
CA PHE A 43 23.80 -3.32 1.30
C PHE A 43 24.34 -3.44 2.74
N GLY A 44 23.64 -4.18 3.61
CA GLY A 44 24.07 -4.43 4.99
C GLY A 44 24.11 -3.18 5.88
N GLY A 45 23.27 -2.17 5.59
CA GLY A 45 23.28 -0.89 6.28
C GLY A 45 21.93 -0.47 6.83
N HIS A 46 21.91 0.69 7.48
CA HIS A 46 20.72 1.37 7.99
C HIS A 46 20.42 2.59 7.12
N CYS A 47 19.77 2.37 5.96
CA CYS A 47 19.43 3.47 5.07
C CYS A 47 18.30 4.35 5.66
N LYS A 48 18.35 5.64 5.35
CA LYS A 48 17.26 6.57 5.68
C LYS A 48 16.17 6.53 4.60
N GLY A 49 14.93 6.81 5.00
CA GLY A 49 13.80 6.99 4.09
C GLY A 49 13.38 8.45 4.00
N VAL A 50 13.13 8.91 2.78
CA VAL A 50 12.71 10.28 2.47
C VAL A 50 11.59 10.24 1.47
N ILE A 51 10.57 11.09 1.66
CA ILE A 51 9.58 11.39 0.62
C ILE A 51 9.86 12.78 0.05
N TYR A 52 9.89 12.89 -1.28
CA TYR A 52 9.95 14.16 -1.99
C TYR A 52 8.61 14.47 -2.64
N TYR A 53 8.00 15.59 -2.24
CA TYR A 53 6.75 16.08 -2.82
C TYR A 53 7.02 17.12 -3.89
N GLY A 54 6.61 16.81 -5.13
CA GLY A 54 6.90 17.65 -6.31
C GLY A 54 6.18 18.99 -6.32
N ASP A 55 4.92 19.03 -5.86
CA ASP A 55 4.08 20.23 -5.84
C ASP A 55 4.64 21.34 -4.91
N VAL A 56 5.17 20.96 -3.78
CA VAL A 56 5.75 21.87 -2.78
C VAL A 56 7.28 21.88 -2.77
N LYS A 57 7.92 21.05 -3.61
CA LYS A 57 9.39 20.88 -3.70
C LYS A 57 10.03 20.61 -2.33
N LYS A 58 9.38 19.80 -1.50
CA LYS A 58 9.79 19.53 -0.12
C LYS A 58 10.23 18.08 0.06
N ARG A 59 11.38 17.91 0.73
CA ARG A 59 11.86 16.61 1.21
C ARG A 59 11.45 16.42 2.67
N ILE A 60 10.92 15.26 3.01
CA ILE A 60 10.51 14.90 4.36
C ILE A 60 11.23 13.60 4.73
N THR A 61 12.06 13.66 5.76
CA THR A 61 12.71 12.46 6.32
C THR A 61 11.70 11.74 7.20
N LEU A 62 11.57 10.44 6.99
CA LEU A 62 10.62 9.61 7.71
C LEU A 62 11.24 9.03 8.99
N PRO A 63 10.49 8.92 10.11
CA PRO A 63 10.97 8.40 11.39
C PRO A 63 10.98 6.86 11.41
N LEU A 64 11.66 6.23 10.44
CA LEU A 64 11.58 4.78 10.22
C LEU A 64 12.25 3.97 11.33
N GLU A 65 13.28 4.52 12.00
CA GLU A 65 13.98 3.84 13.09
C GLU A 65 13.25 3.98 14.43
N GLU A 66 12.57 5.10 14.67
CA GLU A 66 11.89 5.39 15.94
C GLU A 66 10.79 4.39 16.27
N HIS A 67 10.12 3.89 15.25
CA HIS A 67 9.00 2.93 15.37
C HIS A 67 9.24 1.66 14.53
N PHE A 68 10.49 1.28 14.35
CA PHE A 68 10.88 0.20 13.46
C PHE A 68 10.08 -1.08 13.69
N GLN A 69 10.02 -1.55 14.94
CA GLN A 69 9.33 -2.80 15.26
C GLN A 69 7.84 -2.74 14.91
N GLN A 70 7.18 -1.63 15.19
CA GLN A 70 5.77 -1.44 14.86
C GLN A 70 5.52 -1.52 13.35
N TYR A 71 6.39 -0.90 12.55
CA TYR A 71 6.28 -0.93 11.09
C TYR A 71 6.61 -2.31 10.52
N ASP A 72 7.60 -3.00 11.06
CA ASP A 72 7.97 -4.35 10.64
C ASP A 72 6.84 -5.35 10.92
N ASP A 73 6.26 -5.33 12.12
CA ASP A 73 5.14 -6.18 12.48
C ASP A 73 3.92 -5.93 11.59
N PHE A 74 3.59 -4.67 11.34
CA PHE A 74 2.48 -4.31 10.45
C PHE A 74 2.72 -4.79 9.01
N LEU A 75 3.92 -4.57 8.47
CA LEU A 75 4.26 -4.98 7.11
C LEU A 75 4.20 -6.50 6.97
N ARG A 76 4.79 -7.26 7.91
CA ARG A 76 4.79 -8.73 7.90
C ARG A 76 3.37 -9.29 7.94
N LYS A 77 2.55 -8.78 8.86
CA LYS A 77 1.14 -9.17 8.96
C LYS A 77 0.37 -8.91 7.66
N THR A 78 0.58 -7.75 7.05
CA THR A 78 -0.06 -7.39 5.77
C THR A 78 0.38 -8.34 4.65
N LEU A 79 1.68 -8.66 4.56
CA LEU A 79 2.19 -9.58 3.55
C LEU A 79 1.70 -11.02 3.76
N GLU A 80 1.57 -11.47 5.00
CA GLU A 80 0.99 -12.79 5.33
C GLU A 80 -0.48 -12.85 4.89
N GLU A 81 -1.28 -11.84 5.22
CA GLU A 81 -2.68 -11.75 4.80
C GLU A 81 -2.82 -11.77 3.27
N MET A 82 -1.98 -11.01 2.55
CA MET A 82 -1.96 -11.03 1.08
C MET A 82 -1.62 -12.43 0.53
N ARG A 83 -0.64 -13.12 1.10
CA ARG A 83 -0.26 -14.49 0.70
C ARG A 83 -1.38 -15.48 0.96
N ASP A 84 -2.10 -15.34 2.06
CA ASP A 84 -3.22 -16.21 2.41
C ASP A 84 -4.39 -16.04 1.44
N TYR A 85 -4.74 -14.81 1.04
CA TYR A 85 -5.72 -14.57 -0.03
C TYR A 85 -5.29 -15.23 -1.34
N LEU A 86 -4.02 -15.07 -1.73
CA LEU A 86 -3.49 -15.69 -2.94
C LEU A 86 -3.55 -17.22 -2.89
N LYS A 87 -3.17 -17.84 -1.76
CA LYS A 87 -3.20 -19.31 -1.59
C LYS A 87 -4.61 -19.87 -1.67
N ARG A 88 -5.60 -19.15 -1.12
CA ARG A 88 -7.00 -19.56 -1.15
C ARG A 88 -7.72 -19.23 -2.45
N GLY A 89 -7.11 -18.44 -3.32
CA GLY A 89 -7.75 -17.91 -4.53
C GLY A 89 -8.92 -16.99 -4.22
N GLU A 90 -8.92 -16.33 -3.07
CA GLU A 90 -9.98 -15.45 -2.61
C GLU A 90 -9.64 -13.99 -2.91
N ILE A 91 -10.67 -13.21 -3.21
CA ILE A 91 -10.55 -11.76 -3.35
C ILE A 91 -10.90 -11.11 -2.00
N PRO A 92 -10.07 -10.19 -1.48
CA PRO A 92 -10.38 -9.48 -0.25
C PRO A 92 -11.72 -8.76 -0.33
N PRO A 93 -12.46 -8.64 0.80
CA PRO A 93 -13.75 -7.97 0.81
C PRO A 93 -13.62 -6.52 0.35
N ILE A 94 -14.42 -6.17 -0.65
CA ILE A 94 -14.44 -4.83 -1.25
C ILE A 94 -15.21 -3.88 -0.34
N ARG A 95 -14.56 -2.79 0.09
CA ARG A 95 -15.17 -1.72 0.88
C ARG A 95 -15.08 -0.40 0.13
N LYS A 96 -16.23 0.14 -0.25
CA LYS A 96 -16.28 1.47 -0.86
C LYS A 96 -15.78 2.53 0.13
N ASN A 97 -14.86 3.38 -0.33
CA ASN A 97 -14.34 4.51 0.42
C ASN A 97 -14.13 5.73 -0.48
N GLN A 98 -13.67 6.84 0.09
CA GLN A 98 -13.44 8.08 -0.65
C GLN A 98 -12.36 7.97 -1.74
N LYS A 99 -11.39 7.06 -1.58
CA LYS A 99 -10.32 6.84 -2.58
C LYS A 99 -10.84 6.15 -3.86
N CYS A 100 -12.03 5.52 -3.82
CA CYS A 100 -12.58 4.80 -4.96
C CYS A 100 -12.89 5.71 -6.17
N SER A 101 -13.17 6.99 -5.96
CA SER A 101 -13.49 7.92 -7.05
C SER A 101 -12.33 8.15 -8.01
N GLY A 102 -11.09 8.14 -7.51
CA GLY A 102 -9.85 8.30 -8.29
C GLY A 102 -9.07 7.00 -8.49
N CYS A 103 -9.65 5.86 -8.17
CA CYS A 103 -8.96 4.57 -8.27
C CYS A 103 -9.00 4.02 -9.70
N SER A 104 -7.83 3.68 -10.27
CA SER A 104 -7.72 3.08 -11.60
C SER A 104 -8.39 1.69 -11.71
N MET A 105 -8.59 1.01 -10.58
CA MET A 105 -9.26 -0.30 -10.52
C MET A 105 -10.78 -0.21 -10.33
N LYS A 106 -11.36 0.99 -10.31
CA LYS A 106 -12.77 1.22 -10.00
C LYS A 106 -13.73 0.40 -10.87
N ASP A 107 -13.46 0.33 -12.16
CA ASP A 107 -14.33 -0.36 -13.12
C ASP A 107 -14.23 -1.89 -13.01
N LEU A 108 -13.08 -2.41 -12.60
CA LEU A 108 -12.87 -3.84 -12.32
C LEU A 108 -13.38 -4.23 -10.93
N CYS A 109 -13.12 -3.39 -9.94
CA CYS A 109 -13.50 -3.62 -8.55
C CYS A 109 -14.99 -3.41 -8.29
N MET A 110 -15.65 -2.52 -9.04
CA MET A 110 -17.07 -2.18 -8.93
C MET A 110 -17.55 -1.96 -7.48
N PRO A 111 -16.92 -1.05 -6.70
CA PRO A 111 -17.15 -0.93 -5.25
C PRO A 111 -18.55 -0.43 -4.88
N SER A 112 -19.34 0.00 -5.86
CA SER A 112 -20.73 0.46 -5.68
C SER A 112 -21.76 -0.63 -5.93
N MET A 113 -21.36 -1.77 -6.49
CA MET A 113 -22.28 -2.88 -6.69
C MET A 113 -22.62 -3.49 -5.33
N LYS A 114 -23.89 -3.49 -5.00
CA LYS A 114 -24.44 -4.31 -3.92
C LYS A 114 -24.18 -5.78 -4.28
N LYS A 115 -23.98 -6.63 -3.26
CA LYS A 115 -23.75 -8.07 -3.42
C LYS A 115 -24.46 -8.57 -4.68
N ILE A 116 -23.71 -9.10 -5.64
CA ILE A 116 -24.28 -9.83 -6.75
C ILE A 116 -25.04 -10.99 -6.11
N ASN A 117 -26.37 -10.97 -6.20
CA ASN A 117 -27.16 -12.15 -5.88
C ASN A 117 -26.60 -13.26 -6.76
N ASP A 118 -26.38 -14.42 -6.18
CA ASP A 118 -25.92 -15.56 -6.95
C ASP A 118 -26.80 -15.67 -8.21
N VAL A 119 -26.19 -15.70 -9.38
CA VAL A 119 -26.87 -15.75 -10.68
C VAL A 119 -27.89 -16.89 -10.69
N ARG A 120 -27.62 -18.00 -10.01
CA ARG A 120 -28.57 -19.11 -9.80
C ARG A 120 -29.87 -18.66 -9.12
N ASN A 121 -29.75 -17.86 -8.04
CA ASN A 121 -30.90 -17.35 -7.31
C ASN A 121 -31.77 -16.41 -8.19
N GLU A 122 -31.15 -15.66 -9.10
CA GLU A 122 -31.91 -14.80 -10.04
C GLU A 122 -32.57 -15.62 -11.15
N ILE A 123 -31.91 -16.64 -11.70
CA ILE A 123 -32.48 -17.57 -12.67
C ILE A 123 -33.69 -18.31 -12.05
N GLU A 124 -33.57 -18.87 -10.86
CA GLU A 124 -34.66 -19.54 -10.15
C GLU A 124 -35.87 -18.62 -9.88
N LYS A 125 -35.63 -17.34 -9.59
CA LYS A 125 -36.72 -16.36 -9.43
C LYS A 125 -37.45 -16.11 -10.74
N ILE A 126 -36.72 -16.01 -11.84
CA ILE A 126 -37.31 -15.81 -13.19
C ILE A 126 -38.12 -17.04 -13.59
N GLU A 127 -37.62 -18.25 -13.39
CA GLU A 127 -38.31 -19.47 -13.70
C GLU A 127 -39.62 -19.64 -12.88
N ARG A 128 -39.60 -19.30 -11.59
CA ARG A 128 -40.79 -19.32 -10.71
C ARG A 128 -41.83 -18.26 -11.07
N ALA A 129 -41.39 -17.13 -11.64
CA ALA A 129 -42.32 -16.07 -12.08
C ALA A 129 -42.95 -16.32 -13.46
N SER A 130 -42.45 -17.32 -14.20
CA SER A 130 -42.91 -17.66 -15.56
C SER A 130 -43.89 -18.83 -15.57
N ILE A 131 -44.32 -19.34 -14.41
CA ILE A 131 -45.37 -20.33 -14.22
C ILE A 131 -46.62 -19.65 -13.65
#